data_201e231903d895a23cfa559c961e929b
#
_entry.id   201e231903d895a23cfa559c961e929b
#
_cell.length_a   1.000
_cell.length_b   1.000
_cell.length_c   1.000
_cell.angle_alpha   90.00
_cell.angle_beta   90.00
_cell.angle_gamma   90.00
#
_symmetry.space_group_name_H-M   'P 1'
#
loop_
_entity.id
_entity.type
_entity.pdbx_description
1 polymer ?
#
loop_
_entity_poly.entity_id
_entity_poly.type
_entity_poly.pdbx_seq_one_letter_code
_entity_poly.pdbx_strand_id
1 'polypeptide(L)'
;MVSVGGDPRKLHSLPGYYGQTVFIFAAAPALLLFAVWALLQPLYVENRVSGLIDPADIAEGSSLSLGMADVRRIGDGIDFLVLNSGQSETDIASMDAAEVDVRKLLAGVGVALGSDVNRSVFEAAKAFRGTNQTLHIVRAAVVILASMASSLFAYS
;
A
#
# COMPACT_ATOMS: atom_id res chain seq x y z
N MET A 1 7.18 -46.13 -50.05
CA MET A 1 6.91 -45.73 -48.67
C MET A 1 8.21 -45.43 -47.96
N VAL A 2 8.58 -44.17 -47.86
CA VAL A 2 9.81 -43.77 -47.14
C VAL A 2 9.38 -43.44 -45.74
N SER A 3 9.78 -44.28 -44.80
CA SER A 3 9.64 -44.08 -43.35
C SER A 3 10.58 -42.97 -42.90
N VAL A 4 10.06 -41.77 -42.68
CA VAL A 4 10.80 -40.69 -42.04
C VAL A 4 10.82 -40.99 -40.55
N GLY A 5 11.80 -41.75 -40.11
CA GLY A 5 12.11 -41.94 -38.71
C GLY A 5 12.64 -40.65 -38.11
N GLY A 6 11.76 -39.83 -37.62
CA GLY A 6 12.12 -38.69 -36.79
C GLY A 6 12.60 -39.20 -35.43
N ASP A 7 13.91 -39.20 -35.19
CA ASP A 7 14.49 -39.53 -33.90
C ASP A 7 14.07 -38.44 -32.87
N PRO A 8 13.23 -38.76 -31.87
CA PRO A 8 12.76 -37.79 -30.87
C PRO A 8 13.88 -37.24 -29.98
N ARG A 9 15.10 -37.82 -30.07
CA ARG A 9 16.28 -37.34 -29.33
C ARG A 9 16.98 -36.14 -29.94
N LYS A 10 16.56 -35.72 -31.15
CA LYS A 10 17.13 -34.52 -31.84
C LYS A 10 16.44 -33.22 -31.54
N LEU A 11 15.35 -33.22 -30.80
CA LEU A 11 14.75 -32.00 -30.26
C LEU A 11 15.54 -31.55 -29.00
N HIS A 12 16.64 -30.84 -29.27
CA HIS A 12 17.53 -30.27 -28.21
C HIS A 12 16.90 -29.10 -27.42
N SER A 13 15.66 -28.73 -27.70
CA SER A 13 14.93 -27.74 -26.94
C SER A 13 13.67 -28.38 -26.34
N LEU A 14 13.78 -28.74 -25.05
CA LEU A 14 12.63 -29.14 -24.27
C LEU A 14 11.60 -28.01 -24.27
N PRO A 15 10.30 -28.28 -24.46
CA PRO A 15 9.23 -27.26 -24.42
C PRO A 15 9.27 -26.40 -23.14
N GLY A 16 9.75 -26.98 -22.02
CA GLY A 16 9.93 -26.27 -20.77
C GLY A 16 10.96 -25.14 -20.79
N TYR A 17 11.96 -25.21 -21.69
CA TYR A 17 12.98 -24.18 -21.78
C TYR A 17 12.41 -22.88 -22.42
N TYR A 18 11.55 -23.00 -23.42
CA TYR A 18 10.87 -21.86 -24.01
C TYR A 18 9.88 -21.23 -23.03
N GLY A 19 9.15 -22.04 -22.25
CA GLY A 19 8.25 -21.56 -21.21
C GLY A 19 8.98 -20.78 -20.12
N GLN A 20 10.14 -21.25 -19.67
CA GLN A 20 10.97 -20.52 -18.70
C GLN A 20 11.50 -19.19 -19.25
N THR A 21 11.93 -19.18 -20.50
CA THR A 21 12.45 -17.97 -21.13
C THR A 21 11.35 -16.91 -21.25
N VAL A 22 10.17 -17.29 -21.77
CA VAL A 22 9.02 -16.39 -21.87
C VAL A 22 8.60 -15.88 -20.49
N PHE A 23 8.56 -16.75 -19.47
CA PHE A 23 8.24 -16.36 -18.11
C PHE A 23 9.23 -15.33 -17.56
N ILE A 24 10.54 -15.54 -17.73
CA ILE A 24 11.56 -14.60 -17.25
C ILE A 24 11.43 -13.26 -17.95
N PHE A 25 11.27 -13.24 -19.27
CA PHE A 25 11.13 -12.01 -20.04
C PHE A 25 9.83 -11.23 -19.72
N ALA A 26 8.77 -11.91 -19.32
CA ALA A 26 7.54 -11.27 -18.89
C ALA A 26 7.56 -10.88 -17.40
N ALA A 27 8.05 -11.74 -16.54
CA ALA A 27 8.04 -11.53 -15.09
C ALA A 27 9.12 -10.54 -14.61
N ALA A 28 10.31 -10.54 -15.22
CA ALA A 28 11.39 -9.67 -14.79
C ALA A 28 11.05 -8.17 -14.90
N PRO A 29 10.55 -7.64 -16.04
CA PRO A 29 10.16 -6.25 -16.13
C PRO A 29 8.96 -5.91 -15.21
N ALA A 30 8.01 -6.82 -15.05
CA ALA A 30 6.88 -6.61 -14.15
C ALA A 30 7.32 -6.52 -12.69
N LEU A 31 8.22 -7.40 -12.24
CA LEU A 31 8.79 -7.36 -10.90
C LEU A 31 9.64 -6.11 -10.67
N LEU A 32 10.38 -5.67 -11.70
CA LEU A 32 11.19 -4.46 -11.63
C LEU A 32 10.31 -3.22 -11.48
N LEU A 33 9.25 -3.10 -12.27
CA LEU A 33 8.25 -2.03 -12.14
C LEU A 33 7.58 -2.06 -10.77
N PHE A 34 7.24 -3.25 -10.28
CA PHE A 34 6.66 -3.41 -8.95
C PHE A 34 7.63 -2.99 -7.84
N ALA A 35 8.91 -3.36 -7.95
CA ALA A 35 9.93 -2.95 -6.99
C ALA A 35 10.13 -1.43 -6.98
N VAL A 36 10.21 -0.80 -8.17
CA VAL A 36 10.29 0.66 -8.30
C VAL A 36 9.06 1.33 -7.68
N TRP A 37 7.86 0.81 -7.96
CA TRP A 37 6.62 1.31 -7.37
C TRP A 37 6.63 1.20 -5.85
N ALA A 38 7.03 0.04 -5.31
CA ALA A 38 7.09 -0.20 -3.86
C ALA A 38 8.06 0.74 -3.14
N LEU A 39 9.14 1.16 -3.81
CA LEU A 39 10.09 2.15 -3.28
C LEU A 39 9.56 3.59 -3.38
N LEU A 40 8.86 3.93 -4.46
CA LEU A 40 8.36 5.30 -4.68
C LEU A 40 7.07 5.58 -3.91
N GLN A 41 6.26 4.56 -3.64
CA GLN A 41 4.97 4.70 -2.94
C GLN A 41 5.09 5.42 -1.60
N PRO A 42 5.97 5.02 -0.65
CA PRO A 42 6.08 5.70 0.64
C PRO A 42 6.54 7.16 0.49
N LEU A 43 7.44 7.44 -0.44
CA LEU A 43 7.90 8.81 -0.72
C LEU A 43 6.78 9.69 -1.25
N TYR A 44 5.94 9.15 -2.14
CA TYR A 44 4.79 9.86 -2.68
C TYR A 44 3.75 10.20 -1.59
N VAL A 45 3.40 9.21 -0.76
CA VAL A 45 2.43 9.38 0.34
C VAL A 45 2.96 10.40 1.34
N GLU A 46 4.22 10.26 1.75
CA GLU A 46 4.86 11.13 2.72
C GLU A 46 4.93 12.58 2.22
N ASN A 47 5.33 12.79 0.96
CA ASN A 47 5.41 14.12 0.34
C ASN A 47 4.02 14.79 0.22
N ARG A 48 2.99 14.01 -0.10
CA ARG A 48 1.63 14.52 -0.21
C ARG A 48 1.03 14.89 1.15
N VAL A 49 1.25 14.06 2.15
CA VAL A 49 0.64 14.21 3.48
C VAL A 49 1.39 15.22 4.33
N SER A 50 2.72 15.30 4.22
CA SER A 50 3.52 16.28 4.96
C SER A 50 3.14 17.73 4.64
N GLY A 51 2.67 17.99 3.42
CA GLY A 51 2.18 19.30 3.03
C GLY A 51 0.84 19.72 3.67
N LEU A 52 0.14 18.79 4.34
CA LEU A 52 -1.10 19.06 5.07
C LEU A 52 -0.86 19.46 6.53
N ILE A 53 0.31 19.19 7.06
CA ILE A 53 0.66 19.52 8.44
C ILE A 53 1.05 20.99 8.50
N ASP A 54 0.31 21.77 9.28
CA ASP A 54 0.69 23.15 9.55
C ASP A 54 1.97 23.17 10.42
N PRO A 55 3.03 23.89 10.01
CA PRO A 55 4.24 24.03 10.83
C PRO A 55 3.97 24.58 12.24
N ALA A 56 2.90 25.38 12.40
CA ALA A 56 2.50 25.90 13.69
C ALA A 56 1.90 24.83 14.63
N ASP A 57 1.40 23.73 14.08
CA ASP A 57 0.85 22.60 14.83
C ASP A 57 1.91 21.58 15.23
N ILE A 58 3.15 21.76 14.78
CA ILE A 58 4.28 20.95 15.21
C ILE A 58 4.77 21.53 16.54
N ALA A 59 4.84 20.68 17.58
CA ALA A 59 5.31 21.11 18.89
C ALA A 59 6.71 21.78 18.81
N GLU A 60 6.91 22.85 19.56
CA GLU A 60 8.18 23.57 19.60
C GLU A 60 9.35 22.61 19.89
N GLY A 61 10.37 22.62 19.05
CA GLY A 61 11.50 21.69 19.13
C GLY A 61 11.29 20.31 18.49
N SER A 62 10.10 20.06 17.91
CA SER A 62 9.79 18.85 17.18
C SER A 62 10.14 18.99 15.71
N SER A 63 10.42 17.87 15.04
CA SER A 63 10.69 17.85 13.59
C SER A 63 9.45 17.37 12.82
N LEU A 64 9.37 17.75 11.54
CA LEU A 64 8.33 17.26 10.64
C LEU A 64 8.28 15.73 10.59
N SER A 65 9.43 15.05 10.72
CA SER A 65 9.51 13.60 10.78
C SER A 65 8.82 13.00 12.02
N LEU A 66 8.87 13.70 13.16
CA LEU A 66 8.11 13.30 14.36
C LEU A 66 6.61 13.50 14.13
N GLY A 67 6.20 14.64 13.55
CA GLY A 67 4.81 14.87 13.16
C GLY A 67 4.28 13.79 12.21
N MET A 68 5.09 13.38 11.23
CA MET A 68 4.73 12.26 10.34
C MET A 68 4.67 10.91 11.05
N ALA A 69 5.46 10.68 12.11
CA ALA A 69 5.34 9.48 12.92
C ALA A 69 4.02 9.45 13.69
N ASP A 70 3.57 10.59 14.23
CA ASP A 70 2.26 10.73 14.87
C ASP A 70 1.12 10.55 13.85
N VAL A 71 1.22 11.13 12.65
CA VAL A 71 0.26 10.91 11.55
C VAL A 71 0.07 9.44 11.24
N ARG A 72 1.16 8.66 11.12
CA ARG A 72 1.10 7.21 10.87
C ARG A 72 0.44 6.48 12.04
N ARG A 73 0.85 6.80 13.27
CA ARG A 73 0.30 6.18 14.48
C ARG A 73 -1.20 6.46 14.65
N ILE A 74 -1.64 7.69 14.35
CA ILE A 74 -3.05 8.05 14.33
C ILE A 74 -3.79 7.30 13.24
N GLY A 75 -3.23 7.21 12.02
CA GLY A 75 -3.80 6.44 10.93
C GLY A 75 -4.03 4.98 11.28
N ASP A 76 -3.03 4.32 11.85
CA ASP A 76 -3.13 2.94 12.35
C ASP A 76 -4.18 2.83 13.46
N GLY A 77 -4.24 3.80 14.38
CA GLY A 77 -5.24 3.86 15.44
C GLY A 77 -6.67 4.00 14.91
N ILE A 78 -6.87 4.76 13.85
CA ILE A 78 -8.17 4.86 13.17
C ILE A 78 -8.57 3.51 12.56
N ASP A 79 -7.65 2.75 11.97
CA ASP A 79 -7.92 1.42 11.47
C ASP A 79 -8.38 0.48 12.61
N PHE A 80 -7.75 0.55 13.78
CA PHE A 80 -8.19 -0.19 14.96
C PHE A 80 -9.57 0.24 15.46
N LEU A 81 -9.90 1.53 15.39
CA LEU A 81 -11.24 2.03 15.75
C LEU A 81 -12.31 1.45 14.82
N VAL A 82 -12.09 1.50 13.51
CA VAL A 82 -13.03 0.95 12.52
C VAL A 82 -13.23 -0.55 12.74
N LEU A 83 -12.13 -1.30 12.95
CA LEU A 83 -12.19 -2.75 13.09
C LEU A 83 -12.82 -3.23 14.42
N ASN A 84 -12.57 -2.52 15.53
CA ASN A 84 -12.90 -3.02 16.86
C ASN A 84 -14.04 -2.26 17.56
N SER A 85 -14.32 -1.00 17.18
CA SER A 85 -15.32 -0.16 17.85
C SER A 85 -16.59 0.03 17.04
N GLY A 86 -16.69 -0.57 15.84
CA GLY A 86 -17.85 -0.49 14.98
C GLY A 86 -18.10 0.92 14.40
N GLN A 87 -17.13 1.82 14.49
CA GLN A 87 -17.21 3.13 13.84
C GLN A 87 -17.12 2.97 12.33
N SER A 88 -17.98 3.67 11.61
CA SER A 88 -17.97 3.62 10.15
C SER A 88 -16.90 4.56 9.58
N GLU A 89 -16.49 4.29 8.33
CA GLU A 89 -15.60 5.18 7.58
C GLU A 89 -16.18 6.60 7.44
N THR A 90 -17.50 6.71 7.34
CA THR A 90 -18.20 8.00 7.27
C THR A 90 -18.13 8.77 8.58
N ASP A 91 -18.20 8.08 9.71
CA ASP A 91 -18.07 8.71 11.04
C ASP A 91 -16.68 9.29 11.20
N ILE A 92 -15.65 8.52 10.85
CA ILE A 92 -14.25 8.99 10.88
C ILE A 92 -14.03 10.17 9.94
N ALA A 93 -14.58 10.11 8.71
CA ALA A 93 -14.41 11.19 7.73
C ALA A 93 -15.03 12.53 8.20
N SER A 94 -16.17 12.47 8.90
CA SER A 94 -16.87 13.63 9.44
C SER A 94 -16.31 14.14 10.78
N MET A 95 -15.44 13.36 11.44
CA MET A 95 -14.90 13.71 12.75
C MET A 95 -13.91 14.88 12.66
N ASP A 96 -14.09 15.87 13.55
CA ASP A 96 -13.17 17.01 13.69
C ASP A 96 -12.43 16.90 15.02
N ALA A 97 -11.10 17.06 14.98
CA ALA A 97 -10.26 17.05 16.17
C ALA A 97 -10.53 18.22 17.15
N ALA A 98 -11.23 19.26 16.69
CA ALA A 98 -11.67 20.36 17.56
C ALA A 98 -12.88 19.99 18.44
N GLU A 99 -13.69 19.02 18.00
CA GLU A 99 -14.91 18.59 18.70
C GLU A 99 -14.72 17.31 19.48
N VAL A 100 -13.75 16.49 19.10
CA VAL A 100 -13.51 15.16 19.66
C VAL A 100 -12.08 15.08 20.21
N ASP A 101 -11.95 14.60 21.43
CA ASP A 101 -10.66 14.27 22.03
C ASP A 101 -10.10 12.99 21.35
N VAL A 102 -9.41 13.20 20.24
CA VAL A 102 -8.83 12.13 19.42
C VAL A 102 -7.83 11.31 20.23
N ARG A 103 -7.05 11.94 21.13
CA ARG A 103 -6.08 11.26 21.98
C ARG A 103 -6.77 10.25 22.91
N LYS A 104 -7.86 10.66 23.55
CA LYS A 104 -8.64 9.79 24.44
C LYS A 104 -9.33 8.67 23.67
N LEU A 105 -9.86 9.00 22.48
CA LEU A 105 -10.51 8.03 21.61
C LEU A 105 -9.53 6.91 21.20
N LEU A 106 -8.32 7.28 20.78
CA LEU A 106 -7.29 6.34 20.37
C LEU A 106 -6.70 5.56 21.55
N ALA A 107 -6.59 6.18 22.74
CA ALA A 107 -6.20 5.47 23.95
C ALA A 107 -7.16 4.34 24.30
N GLY A 108 -8.46 4.49 24.00
CA GLY A 108 -9.48 3.47 24.19
C GLY A 108 -9.25 2.19 23.36
N VAL A 109 -8.53 2.29 22.24
CA VAL A 109 -8.12 1.14 21.40
C VAL A 109 -6.64 0.77 21.57
N GLY A 110 -5.99 1.28 22.62
CA GLY A 110 -4.62 0.92 22.96
C GLY A 110 -3.53 1.72 22.23
N VAL A 111 -3.89 2.78 21.53
CA VAL A 111 -2.94 3.66 20.85
C VAL A 111 -2.63 4.87 21.72
N ALA A 112 -1.43 4.89 22.31
CA ALA A 112 -0.98 6.01 23.14
C ALA A 112 -0.26 7.06 22.28
N LEU A 113 -0.67 8.32 22.43
CA LEU A 113 -0.04 9.48 21.80
C LEU A 113 0.67 10.33 22.87
N GLY A 114 1.82 10.86 22.51
CA GLY A 114 2.67 11.65 23.42
C GLY A 114 2.13 13.05 23.70
N SER A 115 1.37 13.63 22.76
CA SER A 115 0.78 14.96 22.83
C SER A 115 -0.67 14.95 22.38
N ASP A 116 -1.35 16.07 22.58
CA ASP A 116 -2.68 16.28 22.01
C ASP A 116 -2.59 16.34 20.47
N VAL A 117 -3.68 15.93 19.82
CA VAL A 117 -3.72 15.85 18.37
C VAL A 117 -4.30 17.13 17.80
N ASN A 118 -3.48 17.91 17.14
CA ASN A 118 -3.93 19.10 16.44
C ASN A 118 -4.74 18.75 15.18
N ARG A 119 -5.59 19.69 14.76
CA ARG A 119 -6.48 19.49 13.62
C ARG A 119 -5.75 19.12 12.34
N SER A 120 -4.66 19.84 12.01
CA SER A 120 -3.89 19.57 10.79
C SER A 120 -3.26 18.18 10.80
N VAL A 121 -2.75 17.73 11.95
CA VAL A 121 -2.17 16.39 12.12
C VAL A 121 -3.23 15.30 11.99
N PHE A 122 -4.45 15.54 12.50
CA PHE A 122 -5.55 14.59 12.34
C PHE A 122 -6.05 14.51 10.90
N GLU A 123 -6.20 15.64 10.21
CA GLU A 123 -6.56 15.67 8.79
C GLU A 123 -5.49 15.00 7.92
N ALA A 124 -4.21 15.25 8.24
CA ALA A 124 -3.10 14.56 7.59
C ALA A 124 -3.17 13.04 7.82
N ALA A 125 -3.55 12.57 9.02
CA ALA A 125 -3.69 11.14 9.31
C ALA A 125 -4.86 10.51 8.53
N LYS A 126 -6.00 11.18 8.41
CA LYS A 126 -7.12 10.74 7.56
C LYS A 126 -6.70 10.65 6.09
N ALA A 127 -5.99 11.66 5.58
CA ALA A 127 -5.49 11.67 4.21
C ALA A 127 -4.43 10.59 3.96
N PHE A 128 -3.52 10.36 4.91
CA PHE A 128 -2.53 9.29 4.87
C PHE A 128 -3.20 7.93 4.74
N ARG A 129 -4.18 7.66 5.62
CA ARG A 129 -4.94 6.43 5.63
C ARG A 129 -5.69 6.21 4.31
N GLY A 130 -6.44 7.20 3.84
CA GLY A 130 -7.21 7.11 2.58
C GLY A 130 -6.31 6.88 1.36
N THR A 131 -5.16 7.56 1.30
CA THR A 131 -4.18 7.37 0.24
C THR A 131 -3.58 5.95 0.29
N ASN A 132 -3.23 5.47 1.48
CA ASN A 132 -2.65 4.14 1.66
C ASN A 132 -3.64 3.04 1.30
N GLN A 133 -4.90 3.14 1.72
CA GLN A 133 -5.98 2.21 1.34
C GLN A 133 -6.17 2.16 -0.18
N THR A 134 -6.22 3.31 -0.85
CA THR A 134 -6.34 3.37 -2.30
C THR A 134 -5.18 2.65 -2.99
N LEU A 135 -3.95 2.87 -2.53
CA LEU A 135 -2.75 2.21 -3.06
C LEU A 135 -2.76 0.70 -2.81
N HIS A 136 -3.27 0.23 -1.67
CA HIS A 136 -3.45 -1.20 -1.40
C HIS A 136 -4.45 -1.84 -2.37
N ILE A 137 -5.57 -1.17 -2.66
CA ILE A 137 -6.57 -1.65 -3.63
C ILE A 137 -5.97 -1.73 -5.03
N VAL A 138 -5.26 -0.69 -5.47
CA VAL A 138 -4.58 -0.67 -6.77
C VAL A 138 -3.55 -1.82 -6.86
N ARG A 139 -2.75 -2.01 -5.83
CA ARG A 139 -1.78 -3.11 -5.76
C ARG A 139 -2.47 -4.48 -5.85
N ALA A 140 -3.55 -4.69 -5.11
CA ALA A 140 -4.32 -5.94 -5.16
C ALA A 140 -4.90 -6.18 -6.56
N ALA A 141 -5.46 -5.16 -7.21
CA ALA A 141 -5.99 -5.25 -8.56
C ALA A 141 -4.89 -5.63 -9.58
N VAL A 142 -3.71 -5.02 -9.49
CA VAL A 142 -2.57 -5.34 -10.37
C VAL A 142 -2.13 -6.80 -10.19
N VAL A 143 -2.04 -7.30 -8.95
CA VAL A 143 -1.69 -8.70 -8.67
C VAL A 143 -2.72 -9.66 -9.24
N ILE A 144 -4.01 -9.37 -9.07
CA ILE A 144 -5.10 -10.20 -9.61
C ILE A 144 -5.04 -10.23 -11.15
N LEU A 145 -4.90 -9.08 -11.79
CA LEU A 145 -4.79 -9.00 -13.26
C LEU A 145 -3.58 -9.76 -13.79
N ALA A 146 -2.43 -9.62 -13.14
CA ALA A 146 -1.22 -10.36 -13.52
C ALA A 146 -1.40 -11.88 -13.37
N SER A 147 -2.07 -12.32 -12.29
CA SER A 147 -2.36 -13.74 -12.06
C SER A 147 -3.34 -14.30 -13.11
N MET A 148 -4.36 -13.54 -13.48
CA MET A 148 -5.31 -13.92 -14.53
C MET A 148 -4.63 -14.01 -15.90
N ALA A 149 -3.79 -13.03 -16.25
CA ALA A 149 -3.03 -13.07 -17.49
C ALA A 149 -2.09 -14.28 -17.55
N SER A 150 -1.39 -14.58 -16.47
CA SER A 150 -0.51 -15.75 -16.38
C SER A 150 -1.26 -17.07 -16.55
N SER A 151 -2.47 -17.19 -15.98
CA SER A 151 -3.29 -18.41 -16.13
C SER A 151 -3.81 -18.59 -17.55
N LEU A 152 -4.20 -17.51 -18.23
CA LEU A 152 -4.63 -17.57 -19.64
C LEU A 152 -3.49 -18.03 -20.56
N PHE A 153 -2.27 -17.56 -20.34
CA PHE A 153 -1.09 -18.00 -21.11
C PHE A 153 -0.70 -19.46 -20.81
N ALA A 154 -0.95 -19.96 -19.60
CA ALA A 154 -0.67 -21.35 -19.25
C ALA A 154 -1.61 -22.37 -19.91
N TYR A 155 -2.83 -21.94 -20.32
CA TYR A 155 -3.82 -22.78 -20.98
C TYR A 155 -3.84 -22.67 -22.52
N SER A 156 -3.10 -21.74 -23.09
CA SER A 156 -2.93 -21.55 -24.53
C SER A 156 -1.72 -22.28 -25.09
#